data_c9e17dae4a8200e670e71db2f51bc6e8
#
_entry.id   c9e17dae4a8200e670e71db2f51bc6e8
#
_cell.length_a   1.000
_cell.length_b   1.000
_cell.length_c   1.000
_cell.angle_alpha   90.00
_cell.angle_beta   90.00
_cell.angle_gamma   90.00
#
_symmetry.space_group_name_H-M   'P 1'
#
loop_
_entity.id
_entity.type
_entity.pdbx_description
1 polymer ?
#
loop_
_entity_poly.entity_id
_entity_poly.type
_entity_poly.pdbx_seq_one_letter_code
_entity_poly.pdbx_strand_id
1 'polypeptide(L)'
;MTIDPSRQWSRLPKDREELLSLFLGVREQTEALCSPLKNEDFQLQSMPDCSPPKWHLAHTTWFFETFVLRDREKSFQPHHPLYHFLFNSYYEAEGPRWPRAQRGQLSRPTVHEIFDYREAVNQRVKRLLENLGTDGLEGLLPVIELGLHHEQQHQELLLTDLKHAFALNPLCPVYSPNHPANNTNDISTKSARWIEHPGGLVLIGHDGQGFAFDNESPRHQQFLSPFRIADKPVTCGEFMAFMRSGGYDRAELWLSDGWACRKAQQWDSPLYWQNRDGGWWQYTLEGLRPVAPNEPVAHLSFYEADAFARWAECRLPTEAEWETACGAAMPASRRQGLHPTHQTGEPGQVWEWTSSPYTAYPGYRPAAGALGEYNGKFMCNQMVLRGASCVTPSHPMQHSRASYRNFFPPDARWQFTGLRLAKDHLP
;
A
#
# COMPACT_ATOMS: atom_id res chain seq x y z
N MET A 1 10.17 17.16 21.26
CA MET A 1 10.53 16.09 20.30
C MET A 1 11.56 16.67 19.35
N THR A 2 12.83 16.37 19.48
CA THR A 2 13.87 16.87 18.58
C THR A 2 14.05 15.86 17.45
N ILE A 3 13.41 16.15 16.32
CA ILE A 3 13.76 15.51 15.05
C ILE A 3 15.12 16.08 14.65
N ASP A 4 16.04 15.21 14.24
CA ASP A 4 17.37 15.60 13.81
C ASP A 4 17.26 16.61 12.63
N PRO A 5 17.63 17.87 12.83
CA PRO A 5 17.47 18.91 11.80
C PRO A 5 18.47 18.76 10.63
N SER A 6 19.44 17.83 10.71
CA SER A 6 20.40 17.59 9.64
C SER A 6 19.84 16.79 8.45
N ARG A 7 18.66 16.22 8.58
CA ARG A 7 17.96 15.49 7.50
C ARG A 7 17.13 16.46 6.67
N GLN A 8 17.65 16.93 5.54
CA GLN A 8 16.91 17.67 4.51
C GLN A 8 16.02 16.70 3.71
N TRP A 9 14.88 16.30 4.28
CA TRP A 9 14.04 15.27 3.67
C TRP A 9 12.76 15.80 3.04
N SER A 10 12.38 17.04 3.37
CA SER A 10 11.12 17.57 2.91
C SER A 10 11.21 18.11 1.48
N ARG A 11 10.33 17.62 0.60
CA ARG A 11 9.99 18.25 -0.68
C ARG A 11 8.84 19.22 -0.56
N LEU A 12 8.21 19.31 0.61
CA LEU A 12 7.13 20.26 0.81
C LEU A 12 7.64 21.68 0.60
N PRO A 13 6.82 22.50 -0.05
CA PRO A 13 7.16 23.89 -0.24
C PRO A 13 7.29 24.58 1.12
N LYS A 14 8.25 25.46 1.23
CA LYS A 14 8.38 26.38 2.37
C LYS A 14 7.39 27.54 2.30
N ASP A 15 6.75 27.69 1.15
CA ASP A 15 5.63 28.59 0.96
C ASP A 15 4.40 28.05 1.69
N ARG A 16 3.82 28.90 2.54
CA ARG A 16 2.71 28.54 3.43
C ARG A 16 1.43 28.22 2.66
N GLU A 17 1.15 28.96 1.61
CA GLU A 17 -0.08 28.80 0.83
C GLU A 17 -0.06 27.50 0.07
N GLU A 18 1.07 27.15 -0.54
CA GLU A 18 1.25 25.91 -1.25
C GLU A 18 1.22 24.71 -0.30
N LEU A 19 1.85 24.80 0.89
CA LEU A 19 1.78 23.76 1.92
C LEU A 19 0.33 23.54 2.39
N LEU A 20 -0.41 24.61 2.63
CA LEU A 20 -1.81 24.53 3.02
C LEU A 20 -2.67 23.92 1.92
N SER A 21 -2.41 24.29 0.67
CA SER A 21 -3.08 23.69 -0.50
C SER A 21 -2.83 22.17 -0.60
N LEU A 22 -1.59 21.72 -0.38
CA LEU A 22 -1.25 20.29 -0.35
C LEU A 22 -1.93 19.55 0.80
N PHE A 23 -1.91 20.14 2.00
CA PHE A 23 -2.59 19.57 3.17
C PHE A 23 -4.09 19.38 2.88
N LEU A 24 -4.77 20.42 2.46
CA LEU A 24 -6.20 20.33 2.15
C LEU A 24 -6.47 19.38 1.00
N GLY A 25 -5.66 19.39 -0.06
CA GLY A 25 -5.82 18.49 -1.20
C GLY A 25 -5.72 17.00 -0.85
N VAL A 26 -4.80 16.60 0.05
CA VAL A 26 -4.74 15.21 0.54
C VAL A 26 -5.97 14.87 1.38
N ARG A 27 -6.42 15.81 2.23
CA ARG A 27 -7.61 15.62 3.07
C ARG A 27 -8.88 15.48 2.23
N GLU A 28 -9.07 16.35 1.25
CA GLU A 28 -10.20 16.33 0.31
C GLU A 28 -10.21 15.05 -0.54
N GLN A 29 -9.04 14.57 -0.97
CA GLN A 29 -8.94 13.30 -1.71
C GLN A 29 -9.46 12.12 -0.89
N THR A 30 -9.15 12.05 0.42
CA THR A 30 -9.69 11.00 1.29
C THR A 30 -11.21 11.08 1.40
N GLU A 31 -11.77 12.28 1.49
CA GLU A 31 -13.23 12.49 1.53
C GLU A 31 -13.89 12.14 0.20
N ALA A 32 -13.25 12.48 -0.92
CA ALA A 32 -13.71 12.13 -2.25
C ALA A 32 -13.78 10.59 -2.46
N LEU A 33 -12.82 9.83 -1.91
CA LEU A 33 -12.88 8.37 -1.90
C LEU A 33 -14.04 7.83 -1.06
N CYS A 34 -14.54 8.57 -0.09
CA CYS A 34 -15.69 8.19 0.70
C CYS A 34 -17.05 8.61 0.10
N SER A 35 -17.04 9.51 -0.89
CA SER A 35 -18.27 10.09 -1.45
C SER A 35 -19.23 9.07 -2.10
N PRO A 36 -18.77 7.94 -2.71
CA PRO A 36 -19.68 6.94 -3.24
C PRO A 36 -20.34 6.06 -2.17
N LEU A 37 -19.88 6.11 -0.91
CA LEU A 37 -20.29 5.20 0.16
C LEU A 37 -21.64 5.59 0.75
N LYS A 38 -22.44 4.60 1.12
CA LYS A 38 -23.60 4.76 1.97
C LYS A 38 -23.20 4.71 3.46
N ASN A 39 -24.04 5.23 4.33
CA ASN A 39 -23.74 5.27 5.77
C ASN A 39 -23.41 3.88 6.35
N GLU A 40 -24.07 2.83 5.85
CA GLU A 40 -23.84 1.45 6.26
C GLU A 40 -22.45 0.95 5.90
N ASP A 41 -21.89 1.40 4.77
CA ASP A 41 -20.58 0.97 4.28
C ASP A 41 -19.44 1.46 5.18
N PHE A 42 -19.62 2.60 5.85
CA PHE A 42 -18.61 3.19 6.74
C PHE A 42 -18.30 2.33 7.98
N GLN A 43 -19.15 1.37 8.32
CA GLN A 43 -18.99 0.53 9.50
C GLN A 43 -18.41 -0.86 9.19
N LEU A 44 -18.27 -1.23 7.91
CA LEU A 44 -17.90 -2.58 7.51
C LEU A 44 -16.47 -2.92 7.90
N GLN A 45 -16.30 -4.00 8.62
CA GLN A 45 -15.03 -4.68 8.88
C GLN A 45 -15.20 -6.15 8.55
N SER A 46 -14.62 -6.60 7.48
CA SER A 46 -14.82 -7.94 6.92
C SER A 46 -13.90 -9.02 7.51
N MET A 47 -12.81 -8.60 8.16
CA MET A 47 -11.86 -9.49 8.86
C MET A 47 -11.03 -8.69 9.89
N PRO A 48 -10.30 -9.35 10.80
CA PRO A 48 -9.49 -8.68 11.82
C PRO A 48 -8.43 -7.71 11.28
N ASP A 49 -7.93 -7.95 10.07
CA ASP A 49 -6.86 -7.16 9.44
C ASP A 49 -7.37 -5.97 8.63
N CYS A 50 -8.66 -5.89 8.33
CA CYS A 50 -9.29 -4.72 7.72
C CYS A 50 -9.69 -3.68 8.78
N SER A 51 -9.97 -2.47 8.32
CA SER A 51 -10.57 -1.42 9.12
C SER A 51 -11.73 -0.77 8.38
N PRO A 52 -12.78 -0.32 9.10
CA PRO A 52 -13.89 0.40 8.48
C PRO A 52 -13.44 1.73 7.86
N PRO A 53 -14.07 2.20 6.76
CA PRO A 53 -13.81 3.54 6.20
C PRO A 53 -13.87 4.65 7.24
N LYS A 54 -14.84 4.62 8.13
CA LYS A 54 -14.97 5.56 9.25
C LYS A 54 -13.73 5.61 10.14
N TRP A 55 -13.13 4.45 10.40
CA TRP A 55 -11.93 4.37 11.22
C TRP A 55 -10.72 4.98 10.49
N HIS A 56 -10.56 4.76 9.18
CA HIS A 56 -9.49 5.37 8.40
C HIS A 56 -9.56 6.89 8.43
N LEU A 57 -10.74 7.48 8.22
CA LEU A 57 -10.98 8.93 8.31
C LEU A 57 -10.59 9.48 9.70
N ALA A 58 -11.02 8.80 10.76
CA ALA A 58 -10.75 9.23 12.12
C ALA A 58 -9.28 9.07 12.52
N HIS A 59 -8.63 7.97 12.11
CA HIS A 59 -7.23 7.69 12.43
C HIS A 59 -6.27 8.69 11.79
N THR A 60 -6.46 9.03 10.52
CA THR A 60 -5.65 10.05 9.86
C THR A 60 -5.88 11.44 10.45
N THR A 61 -7.07 11.72 10.93
CA THR A 61 -7.40 12.95 11.67
C THR A 61 -6.72 12.98 13.04
N TRP A 62 -6.77 11.86 13.77
CA TRP A 62 -6.09 11.67 15.06
C TRP A 62 -4.57 11.89 14.93
N PHE A 63 -3.96 11.46 13.82
CA PHE A 63 -2.53 11.69 13.59
C PHE A 63 -2.19 13.19 13.61
N PHE A 64 -2.91 14.00 12.87
CA PHE A 64 -2.68 15.44 12.85
C PHE A 64 -3.02 16.11 14.19
N GLU A 65 -4.09 15.70 14.86
CA GLU A 65 -4.41 16.22 16.19
C GLU A 65 -3.32 15.92 17.21
N THR A 66 -2.78 14.68 17.18
CA THR A 66 -1.80 14.21 18.14
C THR A 66 -0.39 14.74 17.86
N PHE A 67 0.09 14.62 16.63
CA PHE A 67 1.49 14.90 16.31
C PHE A 67 1.74 16.32 15.77
N VAL A 68 0.69 17.03 15.33
CA VAL A 68 0.83 18.39 14.82
C VAL A 68 0.28 19.42 15.80
N LEU A 69 -0.92 19.22 16.35
CA LEU A 69 -1.59 20.24 17.18
C LEU A 69 -1.22 20.20 18.64
N ARG A 70 -1.14 19.02 19.27
CA ARG A 70 -0.98 18.84 20.72
C ARG A 70 0.18 19.64 21.32
N ASP A 71 1.35 19.58 20.68
CA ASP A 71 2.55 20.24 21.20
C ASP A 71 2.70 21.70 20.72
N ARG A 72 1.81 22.20 19.90
CA ARG A 72 1.90 23.53 19.28
C ARG A 72 0.81 24.50 19.75
N GLU A 73 -0.34 24.01 20.14
CA GLU A 73 -1.41 24.85 20.68
C GLU A 73 -1.19 25.13 22.17
N LYS A 74 -1.14 26.41 22.57
CA LYS A 74 -0.89 26.84 23.96
C LYS A 74 -1.88 26.29 24.97
N SER A 75 -3.10 26.02 24.57
CA SER A 75 -4.19 25.50 25.40
C SER A 75 -4.87 24.34 24.66
N PHE A 76 -4.05 23.36 24.27
CA PHE A 76 -4.55 22.19 23.54
C PHE A 76 -5.67 21.50 24.34
N GLN A 77 -6.77 21.26 23.63
CA GLN A 77 -7.84 20.39 24.09
C GLN A 77 -8.14 19.38 22.97
N PRO A 78 -8.19 18.08 23.26
CA PRO A 78 -8.59 17.10 22.27
C PRO A 78 -10.04 17.35 21.85
N HIS A 79 -10.38 17.07 20.61
CA HIS A 79 -11.75 17.20 20.12
C HIS A 79 -12.73 16.35 20.98
N HIS A 80 -12.30 15.15 21.34
CA HIS A 80 -13.02 14.29 22.28
C HIS A 80 -12.03 13.49 23.14
N PRO A 81 -12.25 13.37 24.47
CA PRO A 81 -11.28 12.72 25.37
C PRO A 81 -10.98 11.25 25.06
N LEU A 82 -11.92 10.53 24.44
CA LEU A 82 -11.74 9.11 24.09
C LEU A 82 -11.22 8.87 22.68
N TYR A 83 -11.12 9.89 21.80
CA TYR A 83 -10.70 9.68 20.41
C TYR A 83 -9.23 9.24 20.33
N HIS A 84 -8.41 9.67 21.28
CA HIS A 84 -7.05 9.17 21.38
C HIS A 84 -6.99 7.64 21.56
N PHE A 85 -7.81 7.08 22.42
CA PHE A 85 -7.91 5.63 22.62
C PHE A 85 -8.56 4.91 21.43
N LEU A 86 -9.61 5.47 20.83
CA LEU A 86 -10.37 4.82 19.76
C LEU A 86 -9.60 4.78 18.42
N PHE A 87 -8.80 5.79 18.14
CA PHE A 87 -8.19 6.00 16.82
C PHE A 87 -6.67 5.89 16.81
N ASN A 88 -6.01 5.65 17.95
CA ASN A 88 -4.64 5.16 17.98
C ASN A 88 -4.58 3.76 17.32
N SER A 89 -3.57 3.49 16.50
CA SER A 89 -3.40 2.21 15.80
C SER A 89 -2.39 1.29 16.51
N TYR A 90 -1.12 1.66 16.46
CA TYR A 90 -0.01 0.83 16.97
C TYR A 90 1.03 1.63 17.75
N TYR A 91 0.77 2.89 18.04
CA TYR A 91 1.68 3.74 18.78
C TYR A 91 1.56 3.45 20.29
N GLU A 92 2.35 2.49 20.77
CA GLU A 92 2.33 2.07 22.19
C GLU A 92 2.79 3.20 23.14
N ALA A 93 3.74 4.04 22.68
CA ALA A 93 4.19 5.21 23.43
C ALA A 93 3.07 6.27 23.61
N GLU A 94 2.05 6.24 22.79
CA GLU A 94 0.86 7.11 22.91
C GLU A 94 -0.20 6.51 23.85
N GLY A 95 -0.02 5.30 24.37
CA GLY A 95 -0.91 4.69 25.33
C GLY A 95 -1.85 3.63 24.76
N PRO A 96 -2.87 3.21 25.55
CA PRO A 96 -3.78 2.13 25.15
C PRO A 96 -4.60 2.49 23.92
N ARG A 97 -5.01 1.46 23.19
CA ARG A 97 -5.78 1.59 21.95
C ARG A 97 -6.95 0.61 21.88
N TRP A 98 -7.92 0.95 21.05
CA TRP A 98 -9.00 0.03 20.72
C TRP A 98 -8.48 -1.15 19.87
N PRO A 99 -8.86 -2.42 20.18
CA PRO A 99 -8.37 -3.58 19.43
C PRO A 99 -8.73 -3.52 17.95
N ARG A 100 -7.75 -3.78 17.05
CA ARG A 100 -7.93 -3.73 15.59
C ARG A 100 -9.10 -4.60 15.13
N ALA A 101 -9.16 -5.85 15.60
CA ALA A 101 -10.21 -6.81 15.22
C ALA A 101 -11.62 -6.38 15.61
N GLN A 102 -11.78 -5.34 16.44
CA GLN A 102 -13.07 -4.86 16.95
C GLN A 102 -13.45 -3.46 16.42
N ARG A 103 -12.70 -2.90 15.47
CA ARG A 103 -12.98 -1.57 14.92
C ARG A 103 -14.36 -1.47 14.30
N GLY A 104 -14.85 -2.54 13.68
CA GLY A 104 -16.20 -2.65 13.14
C GLY A 104 -17.33 -2.61 14.20
N GLN A 105 -17.04 -2.77 15.49
CA GLN A 105 -18.02 -2.69 16.56
C GLN A 105 -18.29 -1.24 17.02
N LEU A 106 -17.47 -0.27 16.58
CA LEU A 106 -17.60 1.12 16.97
C LEU A 106 -18.77 1.79 16.24
N SER A 107 -20.00 1.61 16.72
CA SER A 107 -21.17 2.31 16.17
C SER A 107 -21.18 3.80 16.51
N ARG A 108 -20.40 4.22 17.51
CA ARG A 108 -20.13 5.62 17.86
C ARG A 108 -18.62 5.85 17.93
N PRO A 109 -18.17 7.03 17.50
CA PRO A 109 -18.95 8.13 16.90
C PRO A 109 -19.62 7.74 15.57
N THR A 110 -20.67 8.47 15.21
CA THR A 110 -21.34 8.38 13.90
C THR A 110 -20.43 8.83 12.76
N VAL A 111 -20.82 8.56 11.53
CA VAL A 111 -20.09 9.05 10.35
C VAL A 111 -20.05 10.59 10.35
N HIS A 112 -21.16 11.25 10.69
CA HIS A 112 -21.24 12.71 10.75
C HIS A 112 -20.28 13.29 11.79
N GLU A 113 -20.27 12.74 13.02
CA GLU A 113 -19.32 13.18 14.06
C GLU A 113 -17.86 12.99 13.67
N ILE A 114 -17.53 12.02 12.81
CA ILE A 114 -16.15 11.86 12.27
C ILE A 114 -15.84 12.93 11.23
N PHE A 115 -16.78 13.29 10.36
CA PHE A 115 -16.56 14.42 9.44
C PHE A 115 -16.46 15.75 10.19
N ASP A 116 -17.24 15.97 11.24
CA ASP A 116 -17.12 17.15 12.12
C ASP A 116 -15.75 17.20 12.82
N TYR A 117 -15.29 16.05 13.32
CA TYR A 117 -13.94 15.92 13.90
C TYR A 117 -12.87 16.29 12.89
N ARG A 118 -12.98 15.76 11.67
CA ARG A 118 -12.05 15.99 10.58
C ARG A 118 -11.98 17.48 10.22
N GLU A 119 -13.14 18.12 10.03
CA GLU A 119 -13.21 19.55 9.72
C GLU A 119 -12.66 20.41 10.84
N ALA A 120 -12.99 20.11 12.11
CA ALA A 120 -12.46 20.83 13.26
C ALA A 120 -10.92 20.79 13.33
N VAL A 121 -10.30 19.62 13.06
CA VAL A 121 -8.85 19.47 13.01
C VAL A 121 -8.25 20.18 11.80
N ASN A 122 -8.89 20.11 10.62
CA ASN A 122 -8.45 20.83 9.42
C ASN A 122 -8.37 22.34 9.67
N GLN A 123 -9.38 22.91 10.29
CA GLN A 123 -9.43 24.34 10.64
C GLN A 123 -8.36 24.71 11.67
N ARG A 124 -8.09 23.84 12.63
CA ARG A 124 -7.03 24.07 13.64
C ARG A 124 -5.65 24.04 13.00
N VAL A 125 -5.35 23.04 12.14
CA VAL A 125 -4.08 22.95 11.39
C VAL A 125 -3.92 24.17 10.48
N LYS A 126 -4.97 24.57 9.76
CA LYS A 126 -4.95 25.79 8.93
C LYS A 126 -4.55 27.02 9.75
N ARG A 127 -5.26 27.28 10.87
CA ARG A 127 -4.93 28.42 11.75
C ARG A 127 -3.50 28.33 12.31
N LEU A 128 -3.03 27.13 12.65
CA LEU A 128 -1.65 26.92 13.11
C LEU A 128 -0.66 27.35 12.02
N LEU A 129 -0.82 26.83 10.79
CA LEU A 129 0.04 27.16 9.66
C LEU A 129 0.04 28.65 9.32
N GLU A 130 -1.13 29.30 9.36
CA GLU A 130 -1.28 30.75 9.08
C GLU A 130 -0.55 31.63 10.10
N ASN A 131 -0.38 31.16 11.35
CA ASN A 131 0.17 31.95 12.46
C ASN A 131 1.60 31.60 12.83
N LEU A 132 2.20 30.52 12.30
CA LEU A 132 3.58 30.16 12.58
C LEU A 132 4.57 31.12 11.88
N GLY A 133 5.65 31.49 12.57
CA GLY A 133 6.82 32.09 11.94
C GLY A 133 7.60 31.07 11.10
N THR A 134 8.56 31.53 10.30
CA THR A 134 9.38 30.69 9.40
C THR A 134 10.05 29.52 10.14
N ASP A 135 10.72 29.78 11.26
CA ASP A 135 11.41 28.75 12.04
C ASP A 135 10.44 27.70 12.61
N GLY A 136 9.26 28.15 13.04
CA GLY A 136 8.19 27.27 13.52
C GLY A 136 7.64 26.37 12.42
N LEU A 137 7.48 26.91 11.22
CA LEU A 137 7.05 26.18 10.04
C LEU A 137 8.10 25.13 9.62
N GLU A 138 9.37 25.50 9.52
CA GLU A 138 10.45 24.58 9.18
C GLU A 138 10.53 23.40 10.15
N GLY A 139 10.36 23.64 11.44
CA GLY A 139 10.33 22.60 12.46
C GLY A 139 9.12 21.66 12.42
N LEU A 140 8.06 22.06 11.70
CA LEU A 140 6.81 21.28 11.57
C LEU A 140 6.72 20.49 10.26
N LEU A 141 7.42 20.93 9.22
CA LEU A 141 7.39 20.32 7.88
C LEU A 141 7.56 18.79 7.89
N PRO A 142 8.55 18.19 8.58
CA PRO A 142 8.75 16.73 8.53
C PRO A 142 7.58 15.94 9.09
N VAL A 143 6.89 16.47 10.11
CA VAL A 143 5.73 15.78 10.72
C VAL A 143 4.49 15.93 9.83
N ILE A 144 4.29 17.09 9.23
CA ILE A 144 3.21 17.29 8.26
C ILE A 144 3.42 16.38 7.05
N GLU A 145 4.63 16.35 6.47
CA GLU A 145 4.94 15.51 5.31
C GLU A 145 4.70 14.03 5.61
N LEU A 146 5.17 13.55 6.77
CA LEU A 146 4.88 12.20 7.23
C LEU A 146 3.36 11.97 7.35
N GLY A 147 2.62 12.91 7.93
CA GLY A 147 1.16 12.82 8.08
C GLY A 147 0.42 12.76 6.73
N LEU A 148 0.86 13.52 5.75
CA LEU A 148 0.28 13.49 4.40
C LEU A 148 0.54 12.15 3.70
N HIS A 149 1.77 11.63 3.76
CA HIS A 149 2.09 10.31 3.22
C HIS A 149 1.40 9.18 3.99
N HIS A 150 1.25 9.31 5.31
CA HIS A 150 0.48 8.39 6.14
C HIS A 150 -1.00 8.37 5.72
N GLU A 151 -1.59 9.54 5.47
CA GLU A 151 -2.97 9.60 4.98
C GLU A 151 -3.12 8.99 3.60
N GLN A 152 -2.15 9.19 2.69
CA GLN A 152 -2.15 8.54 1.39
C GLN A 152 -2.02 7.00 1.49
N GLN A 153 -1.27 6.47 2.45
CA GLN A 153 -1.32 5.02 2.73
C GLN A 153 -2.72 4.58 3.14
N HIS A 154 -3.39 5.37 3.99
CA HIS A 154 -4.75 5.06 4.42
C HIS A 154 -5.80 5.23 3.31
N GLN A 155 -5.57 6.05 2.29
CA GLN A 155 -6.39 6.10 1.08
C GLN A 155 -6.36 4.77 0.32
N GLU A 156 -5.17 4.17 0.16
CA GLU A 156 -5.01 2.85 -0.44
C GLU A 156 -5.64 1.76 0.42
N LEU A 157 -5.34 1.74 1.74
CA LEU A 157 -5.90 0.75 2.67
C LEU A 157 -7.43 0.82 2.73
N LEU A 158 -8.02 2.00 2.69
CA LEU A 158 -9.47 2.17 2.65
C LEU A 158 -10.09 1.46 1.44
N LEU A 159 -9.52 1.62 0.27
CA LEU A 159 -10.03 0.97 -0.95
C LEU A 159 -9.83 -0.54 -0.93
N THR A 160 -8.71 -1.05 -0.41
CA THR A 160 -8.46 -2.49 -0.31
C THR A 160 -9.37 -3.16 0.72
N ASP A 161 -9.55 -2.53 1.88
CA ASP A 161 -10.40 -3.03 2.96
C ASP A 161 -11.88 -2.99 2.55
N LEU A 162 -12.30 -1.93 1.87
CA LEU A 162 -13.64 -1.80 1.31
C LEU A 162 -13.91 -2.85 0.23
N LYS A 163 -12.95 -3.07 -0.69
CA LYS A 163 -13.06 -4.12 -1.71
C LYS A 163 -13.26 -5.48 -1.08
N HIS A 164 -12.52 -5.80 -0.02
CA HIS A 164 -12.68 -7.06 0.71
C HIS A 164 -14.07 -7.18 1.31
N ALA A 165 -14.58 -6.11 1.95
CA ALA A 165 -15.91 -6.11 2.54
C ALA A 165 -17.03 -6.28 1.50
N PHE A 166 -16.93 -5.55 0.38
CA PHE A 166 -17.92 -5.63 -0.70
C PHE A 166 -17.90 -6.97 -1.44
N ALA A 167 -16.74 -7.59 -1.59
CA ALA A 167 -16.59 -8.89 -2.24
C ALA A 167 -17.28 -10.03 -1.48
N LEU A 168 -17.47 -9.90 -0.16
CA LEU A 168 -18.20 -10.86 0.67
C LEU A 168 -19.71 -10.73 0.53
N ASN A 169 -20.20 -9.62 -0.03
CA ASN A 169 -21.64 -9.41 -0.22
C ASN A 169 -22.10 -10.12 -1.51
N PRO A 170 -23.06 -11.06 -1.43
CA PRO A 170 -23.58 -11.77 -2.61
C PRO A 170 -24.16 -10.85 -3.69
N LEU A 171 -24.57 -9.62 -3.34
CA LEU A 171 -25.07 -8.62 -4.27
C LEU A 171 -23.95 -7.96 -5.09
N CYS A 172 -22.69 -8.22 -4.77
CA CYS A 172 -21.52 -7.64 -5.43
C CYS A 172 -21.62 -6.11 -5.60
N PRO A 173 -21.74 -5.33 -4.53
CA PRO A 173 -21.94 -3.88 -4.62
C PRO A 173 -20.86 -3.22 -5.49
N VAL A 174 -21.23 -2.22 -6.26
CA VAL A 174 -20.33 -1.44 -7.10
C VAL A 174 -19.94 -0.18 -6.35
N TYR A 175 -18.65 0.02 -6.12
CA TYR A 175 -18.13 1.25 -5.52
C TYR A 175 -18.15 2.41 -6.52
N SER A 176 -17.70 2.18 -7.76
CA SER A 176 -17.73 3.18 -8.81
C SER A 176 -18.13 2.52 -10.15
N PRO A 177 -19.22 2.98 -10.80
CA PRO A 177 -19.68 2.38 -12.05
C PRO A 177 -18.89 2.82 -13.29
N ASN A 178 -17.85 3.64 -13.14
CA ASN A 178 -17.07 4.13 -14.26
C ASN A 178 -16.09 3.06 -14.75
N HIS A 179 -16.57 2.20 -15.63
CA HIS A 179 -15.70 1.35 -16.45
C HIS A 179 -15.13 2.16 -17.61
N PRO A 180 -13.84 2.43 -17.70
CA PRO A 180 -13.26 2.60 -19.01
C PRO A 180 -13.49 1.27 -19.73
N ALA A 181 -14.25 1.28 -20.81
CA ALA A 181 -14.43 0.10 -21.66
C ALA A 181 -13.03 -0.36 -22.08
N ASN A 182 -12.52 -1.38 -21.41
CA ASN A 182 -11.31 -2.05 -21.87
C ASN A 182 -11.69 -2.72 -23.18
N ASN A 183 -11.15 -2.23 -24.28
CA ASN A 183 -11.17 -2.93 -25.54
C ASN A 183 -10.45 -4.26 -25.34
N THR A 184 -11.23 -5.30 -25.02
CA THR A 184 -10.74 -6.67 -24.73
C THR A 184 -10.14 -7.34 -25.97
N ASN A 185 -10.09 -6.66 -27.12
CA ASN A 185 -9.70 -7.22 -28.40
C ASN A 185 -8.20 -7.14 -28.70
N ASP A 186 -7.39 -6.49 -27.89
CA ASP A 186 -5.95 -6.47 -28.12
C ASP A 186 -5.29 -7.59 -27.29
N ILE A 187 -5.39 -8.82 -27.81
CA ILE A 187 -4.73 -10.01 -27.28
C ILE A 187 -3.25 -9.91 -27.65
N SER A 188 -2.50 -9.04 -26.99
CA SER A 188 -1.04 -9.11 -27.04
C SER A 188 -0.58 -10.32 -26.25
N THR A 189 -0.58 -11.48 -26.89
CA THR A 189 -0.06 -12.75 -26.35
C THR A 189 1.48 -12.79 -26.26
N LYS A 190 2.14 -11.65 -26.30
CA LYS A 190 3.59 -11.60 -26.24
C LYS A 190 4.06 -12.03 -24.86
N SER A 191 4.83 -13.10 -24.78
CA SER A 191 5.57 -13.49 -23.58
C SER A 191 6.39 -12.33 -23.06
N ALA A 192 6.63 -12.28 -21.73
CA ALA A 192 7.51 -11.30 -21.14
C ALA A 192 8.91 -11.40 -21.77
N ARG A 193 9.51 -10.25 -22.06
CA ARG A 193 10.92 -10.16 -22.43
C ARG A 193 11.76 -10.16 -21.16
N TRP A 194 12.97 -10.64 -21.26
CA TRP A 194 13.92 -10.64 -20.16
C TRP A 194 14.88 -9.48 -20.26
N ILE A 195 14.97 -8.69 -19.20
CA ILE A 195 15.97 -7.61 -19.04
C ILE A 195 17.15 -8.26 -18.32
N GLU A 196 18.33 -8.23 -18.96
CA GLU A 196 19.56 -8.74 -18.37
C GLU A 196 20.23 -7.66 -17.51
N HIS A 197 20.69 -8.07 -16.34
CA HIS A 197 21.46 -7.22 -15.44
C HIS A 197 22.78 -7.91 -15.09
N PRO A 198 23.93 -7.22 -15.26
CA PRO A 198 25.25 -7.83 -15.07
C PRO A 198 25.61 -8.11 -13.61
N GLY A 199 24.78 -7.68 -12.66
CA GLY A 199 25.11 -7.76 -11.24
C GLY A 199 26.16 -6.72 -10.82
N GLY A 200 26.93 -7.05 -9.79
CA GLY A 200 27.97 -6.20 -9.21
C GLY A 200 27.50 -5.48 -7.94
N LEU A 201 28.30 -4.49 -7.50
CA LEU A 201 27.94 -3.65 -6.35
C LEU A 201 26.96 -2.58 -6.78
N VAL A 202 25.80 -2.54 -6.14
CA VAL A 202 24.72 -1.58 -6.37
C VAL A 202 24.42 -0.79 -5.10
N LEU A 203 23.82 0.38 -5.25
CA LEU A 203 23.34 1.19 -4.13
C LEU A 203 21.83 1.03 -4.01
N ILE A 204 21.37 0.58 -2.85
CA ILE A 204 19.96 0.30 -2.52
C ILE A 204 19.49 1.23 -1.41
N GLY A 205 18.25 1.65 -1.50
CA GLY A 205 17.62 2.56 -0.54
C GLY A 205 17.58 4.00 -1.00
N HIS A 206 16.94 4.85 -0.22
CA HIS A 206 16.64 6.23 -0.57
C HIS A 206 17.91 7.07 -0.72
N ASP A 207 17.98 7.88 -1.78
CA ASP A 207 19.16 8.68 -2.14
C ASP A 207 19.34 9.98 -1.34
N GLY A 208 18.42 10.25 -0.41
CA GLY A 208 18.41 11.47 0.41
C GLY A 208 17.67 12.65 -0.23
N GLN A 209 17.05 12.46 -1.41
CA GLN A 209 16.34 13.54 -2.10
C GLN A 209 14.82 13.44 -1.88
N GLY A 210 14.26 14.34 -1.09
CA GLY A 210 12.84 14.40 -0.76
C GLY A 210 12.44 13.41 0.34
N PHE A 211 11.15 13.08 0.40
CA PHE A 211 10.59 12.24 1.45
C PHE A 211 10.95 10.76 1.29
N ALA A 212 11.26 10.12 2.40
CA ALA A 212 11.31 8.67 2.55
C ALA A 212 10.79 8.25 3.92
N PHE A 213 10.20 7.07 4.01
CA PHE A 213 9.99 6.45 5.30
C PHE A 213 11.33 5.97 5.88
N ASP A 214 11.40 5.81 7.21
CA ASP A 214 12.62 5.41 7.90
C ASP A 214 13.16 4.05 7.42
N ASN A 215 12.27 3.12 7.02
CA ASN A 215 12.63 1.79 6.54
C ASN A 215 13.31 1.77 5.15
N GLU A 216 13.31 2.89 4.43
CA GLU A 216 13.99 3.04 3.15
C GLU A 216 15.46 3.45 3.30
N SER A 217 15.90 3.68 4.53
CA SER A 217 17.24 4.20 4.88
C SER A 217 17.93 3.30 5.91
N PRO A 218 19.28 3.37 5.97
CA PRO A 218 20.18 4.17 5.14
C PRO A 218 20.40 3.55 3.77
N ARG A 219 20.78 4.37 2.78
CA ARG A 219 21.28 3.86 1.50
C ARG A 219 22.58 3.11 1.70
N HIS A 220 22.68 1.92 1.15
CA HIS A 220 23.80 1.02 1.38
C HIS A 220 24.22 0.27 0.12
N GLN A 221 25.42 -0.31 0.14
CA GLN A 221 25.91 -1.16 -0.92
C GLN A 221 25.44 -2.61 -0.74
N GLN A 222 25.00 -3.21 -1.84
CA GLN A 222 24.68 -4.63 -1.91
C GLN A 222 25.31 -5.24 -3.16
N PHE A 223 25.87 -6.45 -3.05
CA PHE A 223 26.33 -7.20 -4.20
C PHE A 223 25.18 -8.03 -4.78
N LEU A 224 25.00 -7.93 -6.09
CA LEU A 224 24.07 -8.77 -6.86
C LEU A 224 24.85 -9.69 -7.80
N SER A 225 24.48 -10.97 -7.87
CA SER A 225 24.89 -11.83 -8.96
C SER A 225 24.22 -11.41 -10.27
N PRO A 226 24.78 -11.74 -11.45
CA PRO A 226 24.09 -11.51 -12.71
C PRO A 226 22.71 -12.19 -12.71
N PHE A 227 21.67 -11.48 -13.17
CA PHE A 227 20.30 -11.97 -13.17
C PHE A 227 19.52 -11.45 -14.39
N ARG A 228 18.36 -12.04 -14.62
CA ARG A 228 17.36 -11.56 -15.58
C ARG A 228 16.05 -11.31 -14.87
N ILE A 229 15.35 -10.24 -15.24
CA ILE A 229 14.03 -9.90 -14.72
C ILE A 229 13.05 -9.69 -15.87
N ALA A 230 11.81 -10.11 -15.70
CA ALA A 230 10.78 -9.91 -16.72
C ALA A 230 10.45 -8.40 -16.88
N ASP A 231 10.19 -7.95 -18.10
CA ASP A 231 9.87 -6.55 -18.41
C ASP A 231 8.45 -6.15 -17.98
N LYS A 232 7.63 -7.10 -17.54
CA LYS A 232 6.24 -6.88 -17.08
C LYS A 232 5.84 -7.82 -15.95
N PRO A 233 4.83 -7.46 -15.15
CA PRO A 233 4.21 -8.38 -14.19
C PRO A 233 3.57 -9.59 -14.89
N VAL A 234 3.39 -10.68 -14.14
CA VAL A 234 2.64 -11.86 -14.58
C VAL A 234 1.18 -11.51 -14.84
N THR A 235 0.65 -12.01 -15.95
CA THR A 235 -0.72 -11.75 -16.38
C THR A 235 -1.72 -12.78 -15.83
N CYS A 236 -2.99 -12.42 -15.82
CA CYS A 236 -4.08 -13.35 -15.47
C CYS A 236 -4.08 -14.60 -16.36
N GLY A 237 -3.77 -14.45 -17.67
CA GLY A 237 -3.70 -15.57 -18.60
C GLY A 237 -2.61 -16.56 -18.28
N GLU A 238 -1.42 -16.07 -17.91
CA GLU A 238 -0.29 -16.89 -17.45
C GLU A 238 -0.64 -17.60 -16.13
N PHE A 239 -1.27 -16.91 -15.20
CA PHE A 239 -1.70 -17.48 -13.94
C PHE A 239 -2.80 -18.55 -14.12
N MET A 240 -3.75 -18.34 -15.03
CA MET A 240 -4.73 -19.36 -15.41
C MET A 240 -4.05 -20.63 -15.99
N ALA A 241 -2.92 -20.51 -16.68
CA ALA A 241 -2.18 -21.68 -17.15
C ALA A 241 -1.60 -22.50 -15.99
N PHE A 242 -1.05 -21.82 -14.96
CA PHE A 242 -0.64 -22.45 -13.71
C PHE A 242 -1.79 -23.20 -13.03
N MET A 243 -2.96 -22.56 -12.91
CA MET A 243 -4.15 -23.19 -12.33
C MET A 243 -4.58 -24.44 -13.12
N ARG A 244 -4.68 -24.32 -14.45
CA ARG A 244 -5.05 -25.44 -15.33
C ARG A 244 -4.07 -26.62 -15.28
N SER A 245 -2.80 -26.36 -15.01
CA SER A 245 -1.78 -27.42 -14.82
C SER A 245 -1.84 -28.12 -13.45
N GLY A 246 -2.83 -27.78 -12.63
CA GLY A 246 -2.97 -28.31 -11.27
C GLY A 246 -2.01 -27.69 -10.27
N GLY A 247 -1.53 -26.45 -10.50
CA GLY A 247 -0.54 -25.80 -9.66
C GLY A 247 -0.94 -25.68 -8.18
N TYR A 248 -2.23 -25.54 -7.88
CA TYR A 248 -2.76 -25.53 -6.51
C TYR A 248 -2.77 -26.93 -5.84
N ASP A 249 -2.63 -28.02 -6.60
CA ASP A 249 -2.66 -29.38 -6.06
C ASP A 249 -1.28 -30.04 -6.02
N ARG A 250 -0.24 -29.34 -6.47
CA ARG A 250 1.14 -29.79 -6.57
C ARG A 250 1.97 -29.29 -5.39
N ALA A 251 2.00 -30.06 -4.28
CA ALA A 251 2.66 -29.69 -3.03
C ALA A 251 4.14 -29.31 -3.20
N GLU A 252 4.84 -29.90 -4.17
CA GLU A 252 6.26 -29.65 -4.43
C GLU A 252 6.56 -28.22 -4.93
N LEU A 253 5.55 -27.50 -5.39
CA LEU A 253 5.68 -26.10 -5.81
C LEU A 253 5.60 -25.11 -4.64
N TRP A 254 5.03 -25.54 -3.51
CA TRP A 254 4.68 -24.66 -2.41
C TRP A 254 5.69 -24.71 -1.27
N LEU A 255 5.92 -23.58 -0.64
CA LEU A 255 6.55 -23.53 0.67
C LEU A 255 5.65 -24.23 1.71
N SER A 256 6.24 -24.82 2.76
CA SER A 256 5.51 -25.59 3.78
C SER A 256 4.30 -24.87 4.35
N ASP A 257 4.52 -23.64 4.81
CA ASP A 257 3.45 -22.82 5.42
C ASP A 257 2.41 -22.41 4.38
N GLY A 258 2.84 -22.13 3.14
CA GLY A 258 1.96 -21.84 2.02
C GLY A 258 1.05 -23.01 1.67
N TRP A 259 1.60 -24.21 1.66
CA TRP A 259 0.82 -25.45 1.47
C TRP A 259 -0.19 -25.67 2.59
N ALA A 260 0.20 -25.40 3.84
CA ALA A 260 -0.69 -25.49 4.98
C ALA A 260 -1.83 -24.46 4.88
N CYS A 261 -1.52 -23.20 4.55
CA CYS A 261 -2.52 -22.15 4.32
C CYS A 261 -3.48 -22.50 3.18
N ARG A 262 -2.94 -22.94 2.04
CA ARG A 262 -3.76 -23.37 0.88
C ARG A 262 -4.77 -24.44 1.28
N LYS A 263 -4.34 -25.47 2.05
CA LYS A 263 -5.24 -26.52 2.52
C LYS A 263 -6.27 -26.03 3.53
N ALA A 264 -5.83 -25.25 4.52
CA ALA A 264 -6.69 -24.77 5.58
C ALA A 264 -7.78 -23.81 5.07
N GLN A 265 -7.41 -22.95 4.11
CA GLN A 265 -8.31 -21.95 3.53
C GLN A 265 -8.90 -22.36 2.18
N GLN A 266 -8.58 -23.59 1.72
CA GLN A 266 -9.08 -24.16 0.46
C GLN A 266 -8.83 -23.26 -0.77
N TRP A 267 -7.63 -22.67 -0.86
CA TRP A 267 -7.29 -21.85 -2.00
C TRP A 267 -7.18 -22.69 -3.27
N ASP A 268 -7.81 -22.23 -4.34
CA ASP A 268 -7.80 -22.83 -5.68
C ASP A 268 -7.66 -21.79 -6.81
N SER A 269 -7.66 -20.52 -6.45
CA SER A 269 -7.61 -19.37 -7.36
C SER A 269 -7.17 -18.10 -6.63
N PRO A 270 -6.75 -17.03 -7.32
CA PRO A 270 -6.55 -15.70 -6.73
C PRO A 270 -7.77 -15.23 -5.95
N LEU A 271 -7.56 -14.47 -4.88
CA LEU A 271 -8.68 -13.92 -4.10
C LEU A 271 -9.60 -13.09 -5.02
N TYR A 272 -10.91 -13.19 -4.80
CA TYR A 272 -12.00 -12.56 -5.57
C TYR A 272 -12.30 -13.20 -6.93
N TRP A 273 -11.58 -14.26 -7.36
CA TRP A 273 -11.95 -14.99 -8.56
C TRP A 273 -13.03 -16.04 -8.26
N GLN A 274 -13.93 -16.22 -9.20
CA GLN A 274 -15.05 -17.16 -9.12
C GLN A 274 -15.20 -17.88 -10.46
N ASN A 275 -15.38 -19.20 -10.45
CA ASN A 275 -15.76 -19.91 -11.66
C ASN A 275 -17.27 -19.78 -11.88
N ARG A 276 -17.66 -19.23 -13.04
CA ARG A 276 -19.08 -19.08 -13.45
C ARG A 276 -19.23 -19.56 -14.89
N ASP A 277 -20.13 -20.49 -15.11
CA ASP A 277 -20.44 -21.02 -16.45
C ASP A 277 -19.20 -21.47 -17.26
N GLY A 278 -18.21 -22.03 -16.58
CA GLY A 278 -16.95 -22.49 -17.17
C GLY A 278 -15.92 -21.41 -17.48
N GLY A 279 -16.15 -20.16 -17.07
CA GLY A 279 -15.22 -19.04 -17.18
C GLY A 279 -14.84 -18.44 -15.84
N TRP A 280 -13.66 -17.81 -15.77
CA TRP A 280 -13.23 -17.09 -14.56
C TRP A 280 -13.78 -15.67 -14.56
N TRP A 281 -14.42 -15.29 -13.46
CA TRP A 281 -14.89 -13.94 -13.14
C TRP A 281 -14.14 -13.43 -11.92
N GLN A 282 -13.99 -12.12 -11.82
CA GLN A 282 -13.37 -11.46 -10.67
C GLN A 282 -14.25 -10.32 -10.17
N TYR A 283 -14.30 -10.17 -8.83
CA TYR A 283 -14.90 -9.00 -8.23
C TYR A 283 -13.88 -7.85 -8.22
N THR A 284 -14.34 -6.69 -8.68
CA THR A 284 -13.58 -5.43 -8.68
C THR A 284 -14.37 -4.34 -7.96
N LEU A 285 -13.75 -3.22 -7.62
CA LEU A 285 -14.46 -2.05 -7.09
C LEU A 285 -15.45 -1.45 -8.12
N GLU A 286 -15.34 -1.85 -9.38
CA GLU A 286 -16.26 -1.48 -10.46
C GLU A 286 -17.32 -2.55 -10.72
N GLY A 287 -17.38 -3.59 -9.89
CA GLY A 287 -18.32 -4.69 -9.97
C GLY A 287 -17.70 -6.01 -10.41
N LEU A 288 -18.55 -7.02 -10.60
CA LEU A 288 -18.15 -8.35 -11.02
C LEU A 288 -18.01 -8.39 -12.55
N ARG A 289 -16.87 -8.89 -13.06
CA ARG A 289 -16.59 -8.97 -14.50
C ARG A 289 -15.79 -10.22 -14.88
N PRO A 290 -15.79 -10.63 -16.14
CA PRO A 290 -14.88 -11.66 -16.62
C PRO A 290 -13.42 -11.27 -16.39
N VAL A 291 -12.58 -12.27 -16.08
CA VAL A 291 -11.12 -12.06 -15.97
C VAL A 291 -10.55 -11.82 -17.37
N ALA A 292 -9.85 -10.69 -17.54
CA ALA A 292 -9.16 -10.36 -18.77
C ALA A 292 -7.75 -10.96 -18.77
N PRO A 293 -7.38 -11.84 -19.72
CA PRO A 293 -6.13 -12.59 -19.69
C PRO A 293 -4.86 -11.72 -19.70
N ASN A 294 -4.94 -10.53 -20.29
CA ASN A 294 -3.78 -9.64 -20.47
C ASN A 294 -3.56 -8.67 -19.32
N GLU A 295 -4.46 -8.60 -18.33
CA GLU A 295 -4.29 -7.77 -17.16
C GLU A 295 -3.29 -8.41 -16.17
N PRO A 296 -2.55 -7.62 -15.39
CA PRO A 296 -1.73 -8.16 -14.31
C PRO A 296 -2.59 -8.96 -13.33
N VAL A 297 -2.14 -10.16 -12.97
CA VAL A 297 -2.80 -10.91 -11.91
C VAL A 297 -2.62 -10.17 -10.58
N ALA A 298 -3.69 -10.08 -9.80
CA ALA A 298 -3.70 -9.39 -8.52
C ALA A 298 -4.33 -10.26 -7.42
N HIS A 299 -4.12 -9.83 -6.16
CA HIS A 299 -4.69 -10.48 -4.97
C HIS A 299 -4.13 -11.87 -4.73
N LEU A 300 -2.82 -11.99 -4.89
CA LEU A 300 -2.03 -13.17 -4.57
C LEU A 300 -1.32 -13.01 -3.23
N SER A 301 -1.24 -14.11 -2.46
CA SER A 301 -0.30 -14.22 -1.36
C SER A 301 1.14 -14.34 -1.88
N PHE A 302 2.12 -14.11 -1.01
CA PHE A 302 3.51 -14.43 -1.31
C PHE A 302 3.69 -15.92 -1.68
N TYR A 303 2.97 -16.79 -1.00
CA TYR A 303 3.02 -18.22 -1.25
C TYR A 303 2.52 -18.63 -2.65
N GLU A 304 1.44 -18.00 -3.13
CA GLU A 304 0.93 -18.21 -4.50
C GLU A 304 1.92 -17.68 -5.54
N ALA A 305 2.50 -16.50 -5.27
CA ALA A 305 3.50 -15.89 -6.15
C ALA A 305 4.77 -16.75 -6.26
N ASP A 306 5.27 -17.29 -5.14
CA ASP A 306 6.44 -18.19 -5.12
C ASP A 306 6.13 -19.53 -5.81
N ALA A 307 4.96 -20.12 -5.55
CA ALA A 307 4.52 -21.36 -6.20
C ALA A 307 4.40 -21.20 -7.73
N PHE A 308 3.83 -20.10 -8.19
CA PHE A 308 3.80 -19.77 -9.60
C PHE A 308 5.21 -19.61 -10.19
N ALA A 309 6.10 -18.90 -9.50
CA ALA A 309 7.46 -18.69 -9.97
C ALA A 309 8.22 -20.04 -10.12
N ARG A 310 8.09 -20.95 -9.16
CA ARG A 310 8.65 -22.31 -9.25
C ARG A 310 8.06 -23.12 -10.39
N TRP A 311 6.73 -23.05 -10.61
CA TRP A 311 6.07 -23.71 -11.73
C TRP A 311 6.60 -23.21 -13.08
N ALA A 312 6.88 -21.91 -13.17
CA ALA A 312 7.44 -21.27 -14.36
C ALA A 312 8.97 -21.47 -14.52
N GLU A 313 9.60 -22.31 -13.68
CA GLU A 313 11.07 -22.50 -13.63
C GLU A 313 11.83 -21.17 -13.46
N CYS A 314 11.27 -20.31 -12.61
CA CYS A 314 11.75 -18.99 -12.28
C CYS A 314 11.79 -18.81 -10.75
N ARG A 315 12.12 -17.63 -10.31
CA ARG A 315 12.00 -17.17 -8.92
C ARG A 315 11.40 -15.77 -8.84
N LEU A 316 11.02 -15.35 -7.65
CA LEU A 316 10.77 -13.95 -7.38
C LEU A 316 12.10 -13.17 -7.34
N PRO A 317 12.14 -11.90 -7.75
CA PRO A 317 13.30 -11.05 -7.55
C PRO A 317 13.52 -10.78 -6.06
N THR A 318 14.74 -10.53 -5.63
CA THR A 318 15.00 -9.86 -4.36
C THR A 318 14.58 -8.39 -4.45
N GLU A 319 14.35 -7.73 -3.32
CA GLU A 319 14.01 -6.29 -3.33
C GLU A 319 15.13 -5.44 -3.96
N ALA A 320 16.38 -5.84 -3.82
CA ALA A 320 17.52 -5.15 -4.39
C ALA A 320 17.60 -5.33 -5.92
N GLU A 321 17.32 -6.54 -6.43
CA GLU A 321 17.21 -6.78 -7.87
C GLU A 321 16.07 -5.96 -8.48
N TRP A 322 14.92 -5.94 -7.79
CA TRP A 322 13.77 -5.17 -8.25
C TRP A 322 14.08 -3.66 -8.31
N GLU A 323 14.64 -3.10 -7.23
CA GLU A 323 14.98 -1.68 -7.15
C GLU A 323 15.97 -1.27 -8.24
N THR A 324 16.99 -2.11 -8.45
CA THR A 324 18.04 -1.85 -9.44
C THR A 324 17.51 -1.91 -10.87
N ALA A 325 16.68 -2.90 -11.19
CA ALA A 325 16.22 -3.13 -12.56
C ALA A 325 14.95 -2.35 -12.92
N CYS A 326 14.05 -2.13 -11.97
CA CYS A 326 12.73 -1.56 -12.21
C CYS A 326 12.56 -0.15 -11.61
N GLY A 327 13.41 0.24 -10.66
CA GLY A 327 13.27 1.50 -9.94
C GLY A 327 13.27 2.74 -10.84
N ALA A 328 14.12 2.76 -11.87
CA ALA A 328 14.19 3.85 -12.83
C ALA A 328 12.93 3.96 -13.73
N ALA A 329 12.16 2.88 -13.84
CA ALA A 329 10.92 2.84 -14.62
C ALA A 329 9.68 3.24 -13.81
N MET A 330 9.84 3.62 -12.53
CA MET A 330 8.72 4.12 -11.72
C MET A 330 8.20 5.43 -12.30
N PRO A 331 6.92 5.50 -12.69
CA PRO A 331 6.38 6.70 -13.32
C PRO A 331 6.30 7.85 -12.31
N ALA A 332 6.70 9.04 -12.75
CA ALA A 332 6.64 10.27 -11.94
C ALA A 332 5.20 10.70 -11.63
N SER A 333 4.25 10.28 -12.45
CA SER A 333 2.83 10.53 -12.25
C SER A 333 2.04 9.39 -12.87
N ARG A 334 0.98 8.94 -12.20
CA ARG A 334 0.10 7.88 -12.70
C ARG A 334 -1.35 8.29 -12.58
N ARG A 335 -2.15 7.86 -13.54
CA ARG A 335 -3.60 7.91 -13.38
C ARG A 335 -4.00 6.81 -12.37
N GLN A 336 -4.56 7.20 -11.26
CA GLN A 336 -5.13 6.27 -10.29
C GLN A 336 -6.32 5.53 -10.93
N GLY A 337 -6.34 4.23 -10.81
CA GLY A 337 -7.44 3.36 -11.25
C GLY A 337 -8.02 2.61 -10.06
N LEU A 338 -9.10 1.87 -10.28
CA LEU A 338 -9.72 1.00 -9.27
C LEU A 338 -9.45 -0.48 -9.54
N HIS A 339 -8.77 -0.78 -10.65
CA HIS A 339 -8.39 -2.12 -11.06
C HIS A 339 -7.10 -2.07 -11.90
N PRO A 340 -6.20 -3.08 -11.77
CA PRO A 340 -5.03 -3.19 -12.64
C PRO A 340 -5.45 -3.35 -14.11
N THR A 341 -4.85 -2.59 -15.00
CA THR A 341 -5.15 -2.64 -16.43
C THR A 341 -3.91 -3.04 -17.23
N HIS A 342 -4.13 -3.55 -18.45
CA HIS A 342 -3.02 -3.84 -19.35
C HIS A 342 -2.30 -2.54 -19.71
N GLN A 343 -1.04 -2.44 -19.31
CA GLN A 343 -0.14 -1.33 -19.67
C GLN A 343 1.26 -1.87 -20.02
N THR A 344 2.11 -0.97 -20.48
CA THR A 344 3.42 -1.18 -21.09
C THR A 344 4.52 -1.81 -20.21
N GLY A 345 4.18 -2.53 -19.15
CA GLY A 345 5.17 -3.22 -18.30
C GLY A 345 5.77 -2.38 -17.18
N GLU A 346 5.43 -1.09 -17.11
CA GLU A 346 5.88 -0.20 -16.03
C GLU A 346 5.35 -0.66 -14.66
N PRO A 347 6.14 -0.52 -13.59
CA PRO A 347 5.67 -0.78 -12.23
C PRO A 347 4.48 0.09 -11.84
N GLY A 348 3.62 -0.41 -10.96
CA GLY A 348 2.57 0.42 -10.38
C GLY A 348 1.14 0.01 -10.70
N GLN A 349 0.94 -1.14 -11.32
CA GLN A 349 -0.38 -1.75 -11.48
C GLN A 349 -0.72 -2.66 -10.30
N VAL A 350 0.26 -3.40 -9.83
CA VAL A 350 0.20 -4.26 -8.64
C VAL A 350 1.46 -4.07 -7.82
N TRP A 351 1.35 -4.19 -6.52
CA TRP A 351 2.51 -4.39 -5.66
C TRP A 351 3.16 -5.72 -6.01
N GLU A 352 4.44 -5.72 -6.29
CA GLU A 352 5.15 -6.91 -6.75
C GLU A 352 5.87 -7.57 -5.56
N TRP A 353 5.49 -8.82 -5.24
CA TRP A 353 6.16 -9.62 -4.23
C TRP A 353 7.62 -9.85 -4.57
N THR A 354 8.48 -9.68 -3.59
CA THR A 354 9.90 -10.02 -3.67
C THR A 354 10.22 -11.22 -2.77
N SER A 355 11.32 -11.91 -3.04
CA SER A 355 11.81 -12.99 -2.16
C SER A 355 12.47 -12.49 -0.89
N SER A 356 12.54 -11.16 -0.68
CA SER A 356 13.21 -10.58 0.48
C SER A 356 12.29 -10.52 1.69
N PRO A 357 12.72 -11.05 2.86
CA PRO A 357 12.03 -10.80 4.12
C PRO A 357 12.15 -9.31 4.49
N TYR A 358 11.10 -8.79 5.15
CA TYR A 358 11.13 -7.43 5.65
C TYR A 358 12.01 -7.32 6.90
N THR A 359 13.22 -6.85 6.71
CA THR A 359 14.23 -6.67 7.75
C THR A 359 14.85 -5.28 7.67
N ALA A 360 15.54 -4.87 8.73
CA ALA A 360 16.26 -3.61 8.77
C ALA A 360 17.40 -3.57 7.74
N TYR A 361 17.56 -2.44 7.06
CA TYR A 361 18.77 -2.18 6.28
C TYR A 361 20.00 -2.06 7.18
N PRO A 362 21.21 -2.38 6.68
CA PRO A 362 22.44 -2.20 7.45
C PRO A 362 22.59 -0.77 7.99
N GLY A 363 22.71 -0.63 9.32
CA GLY A 363 22.79 0.68 9.96
C GLY A 363 21.45 1.39 10.21
N TYR A 364 20.33 0.76 9.95
CA TYR A 364 18.99 1.29 10.28
C TYR A 364 18.89 1.69 11.76
N ARG A 365 18.26 2.83 12.01
CA ARG A 365 17.91 3.29 13.34
C ARG A 365 16.52 3.92 13.31
N PRO A 366 15.58 3.43 14.13
CA PRO A 366 14.27 4.07 14.24
C PRO A 366 14.41 5.48 14.82
N ALA A 367 13.48 6.36 14.48
CA ALA A 367 13.38 7.66 15.11
C ALA A 367 13.06 7.51 16.62
N ALA A 368 13.39 8.51 17.42
CA ALA A 368 13.02 8.51 18.83
C ALA A 368 11.51 8.78 19.02
N GLY A 369 10.94 8.21 20.07
CA GLY A 369 9.54 8.40 20.45
C GLY A 369 8.54 7.64 19.55
N ALA A 370 7.25 8.02 19.64
CA ALA A 370 6.17 7.32 19.00
C ALA A 370 6.31 7.22 17.46
N LEU A 371 6.85 8.25 16.79
CA LEU A 371 7.06 8.20 15.34
C LEU A 371 8.06 7.12 14.91
N GLY A 372 8.99 6.69 15.77
CA GLY A 372 9.90 5.56 15.51
C GLY A 372 9.22 4.19 15.56
N GLU A 373 7.98 4.12 16.02
CA GLU A 373 7.19 2.89 16.01
C GLU A 373 6.53 2.60 14.65
N TYR A 374 6.71 3.49 13.67
CA TYR A 374 5.97 3.44 12.41
C TYR A 374 6.26 2.17 11.58
N ASN A 375 7.52 1.79 11.41
CA ASN A 375 7.92 0.68 10.53
C ASN A 375 8.74 -0.40 11.24
N GLY A 376 9.72 -0.01 12.07
CA GLY A 376 10.75 -0.91 12.58
C GLY A 376 10.22 -2.11 13.36
N LYS A 377 9.14 -1.96 14.11
CA LYS A 377 8.55 -3.04 14.90
C LYS A 377 7.83 -4.12 14.09
N PHE A 378 7.59 -3.88 12.80
CA PHE A 378 6.97 -4.84 11.89
C PHE A 378 7.99 -5.69 11.14
N MET A 379 9.29 -5.52 11.37
CA MET A 379 10.38 -6.27 10.70
C MET A 379 10.49 -7.69 11.22
N CYS A 380 9.38 -8.43 11.17
CA CYS A 380 9.27 -9.84 11.56
C CYS A 380 8.09 -10.48 10.84
N ASN A 381 8.29 -11.68 10.27
CA ASN A 381 7.25 -12.47 9.59
C ASN A 381 6.50 -11.70 8.46
N GLN A 382 7.17 -10.80 7.81
CA GLN A 382 6.66 -10.02 6.68
C GLN A 382 7.57 -10.21 5.47
N MET A 383 7.00 -10.09 4.27
CA MET A 383 7.74 -10.09 3.01
C MET A 383 7.63 -8.72 2.34
N VAL A 384 8.72 -8.31 1.67
CA VAL A 384 8.77 -7.01 1.00
C VAL A 384 8.03 -7.05 -0.32
N LEU A 385 7.26 -6.00 -0.56
CA LEU A 385 6.60 -5.66 -1.82
C LEU A 385 7.21 -4.39 -2.38
N ARG A 386 7.41 -4.35 -3.70
CA ARG A 386 8.00 -3.20 -4.38
C ARG A 386 7.06 -2.66 -5.46
N GLY A 387 7.27 -1.41 -5.85
CA GLY A 387 6.49 -0.72 -6.86
C GLY A 387 5.36 0.11 -6.28
N ALA A 388 4.17 -0.21 -6.67
CA ALA A 388 2.91 0.40 -6.23
C ALA A 388 1.73 -0.38 -6.82
N SER A 389 0.50 -0.11 -6.39
CA SER A 389 -0.70 -0.64 -7.02
C SER A 389 -1.45 0.43 -7.82
N CYS A 390 -2.46 0.00 -8.58
CA CYS A 390 -3.35 0.90 -9.33
C CYS A 390 -4.09 1.90 -8.44
N VAL A 391 -4.29 1.56 -7.16
CA VAL A 391 -4.96 2.42 -6.16
C VAL A 391 -4.00 3.23 -5.29
N THR A 392 -2.68 3.05 -5.43
CA THR A 392 -1.70 3.87 -4.71
C THR A 392 -1.79 5.32 -5.18
N PRO A 393 -1.97 6.30 -4.28
CA PRO A 393 -2.11 7.70 -4.64
C PRO A 393 -0.89 8.28 -5.34
N SER A 394 -1.12 9.15 -6.31
CA SER A 394 -0.08 9.92 -7.01
C SER A 394 -0.40 11.41 -7.10
N HIS A 395 -1.51 11.83 -6.51
CA HIS A 395 -1.98 13.21 -6.45
C HIS A 395 -2.62 13.45 -5.06
N PRO A 396 -2.53 14.66 -4.48
CA PRO A 396 -1.72 15.79 -4.92
C PRO A 396 -0.21 15.59 -4.74
N MET A 397 0.23 14.53 -4.05
CA MET A 397 1.64 14.19 -3.83
C MET A 397 1.95 12.82 -4.39
N GLN A 398 3.15 12.66 -4.96
CA GLN A 398 3.65 11.36 -5.39
C GLN A 398 4.00 10.51 -4.15
N HIS A 399 3.18 9.49 -3.87
CA HIS A 399 3.39 8.62 -2.71
C HIS A 399 4.43 7.52 -2.98
N SER A 400 4.35 6.87 -4.15
CA SER A 400 5.27 5.78 -4.53
C SER A 400 6.60 6.29 -5.10
N ARG A 401 7.67 5.53 -4.87
CA ARG A 401 9.04 5.79 -5.35
C ARG A 401 9.83 4.50 -5.44
N ALA A 402 10.98 4.52 -6.11
CA ALA A 402 11.80 3.34 -6.32
C ALA A 402 12.24 2.64 -5.02
N SER A 403 12.57 3.41 -3.99
CA SER A 403 13.03 2.90 -2.70
C SER A 403 11.92 2.46 -1.74
N TYR A 404 10.63 2.78 -2.05
CA TYR A 404 9.52 2.46 -1.15
C TYR A 404 9.40 0.96 -0.87
N ARG A 405 9.36 0.61 0.41
CA ARG A 405 9.27 -0.76 0.91
C ARG A 405 7.91 -0.97 1.56
N ASN A 406 6.96 -1.52 0.81
CA ASN A 406 5.71 -2.02 1.37
C ASN A 406 5.93 -3.44 1.91
N PHE A 407 5.13 -3.89 2.85
CA PHE A 407 5.29 -5.20 3.47
C PHE A 407 3.96 -5.73 3.99
N PHE A 408 3.80 -7.05 3.86
CA PHE A 408 2.64 -7.77 4.40
C PHE A 408 3.05 -9.17 4.86
N PRO A 409 2.23 -9.81 5.76
CA PRO A 409 2.35 -11.23 6.05
C PRO A 409 2.30 -12.06 4.76
N PRO A 410 3.05 -13.18 4.68
CA PRO A 410 3.15 -13.94 3.43
C PRO A 410 1.84 -14.60 2.98
N ASP A 411 0.84 -14.72 3.84
CA ASP A 411 -0.50 -15.23 3.54
C ASP A 411 -1.51 -14.13 3.14
N ALA A 412 -1.13 -12.86 3.22
CA ALA A 412 -2.00 -11.73 2.88
C ALA A 412 -2.35 -11.70 1.39
N ARG A 413 -3.64 -11.57 1.05
CA ARG A 413 -4.17 -11.62 -0.33
C ARG A 413 -5.06 -10.42 -0.72
N TRP A 414 -5.58 -9.66 0.25
CA TRP A 414 -6.59 -8.62 -0.03
C TRP A 414 -6.01 -7.33 -0.63
N GLN A 415 -4.71 -7.14 -0.56
CA GLN A 415 -4.01 -6.04 -1.22
C GLN A 415 -3.92 -6.30 -2.74
N PHE A 416 -3.68 -5.24 -3.53
CA PHE A 416 -3.44 -5.39 -4.97
C PHE A 416 -2.02 -5.93 -5.21
N THR A 417 -1.77 -7.15 -4.76
CA THR A 417 -0.48 -7.83 -4.80
C THR A 417 -0.39 -8.78 -5.97
N GLY A 418 0.65 -8.69 -6.74
CA GLY A 418 0.98 -9.57 -7.86
C GLY A 418 2.46 -9.94 -7.82
N LEU A 419 3.04 -10.28 -8.97
CA LEU A 419 4.44 -10.68 -9.06
C LEU A 419 5.07 -10.34 -10.40
N ARG A 420 6.40 -10.21 -10.38
CA ARG A 420 7.28 -10.18 -11.55
C ARG A 420 8.30 -11.30 -11.39
N LEU A 421 8.66 -11.95 -12.50
CA LEU A 421 9.59 -13.08 -12.47
C LEU A 421 11.04 -12.62 -12.61
N ALA A 422 11.92 -13.35 -11.95
CA ALA A 422 13.36 -13.25 -12.13
C ALA A 422 13.97 -14.64 -12.41
N LYS A 423 15.14 -14.66 -13.01
CA LYS A 423 15.97 -15.87 -13.23
C LYS A 423 17.42 -15.56 -12.90
N ASP A 424 18.13 -16.57 -12.41
CA ASP A 424 19.57 -16.50 -12.34
C ASP A 424 20.15 -16.51 -13.76
N HIS A 425 21.18 -15.74 -13.97
CA HIS A 425 21.96 -15.82 -15.19
C HIS A 425 23.00 -16.93 -14.96
N LEU A 426 22.63 -18.14 -15.35
CA LEU A 426 23.61 -19.23 -15.40
C LEU A 426 24.64 -18.91 -16.48
N PRO A 427 25.94 -19.06 -16.18
CA PRO A 427 27.01 -18.83 -17.15
C PRO A 427 26.93 -19.74 -18.35
#